data_93630e143e8383f9211e48ddaf948bb8
#
_entry.id   93630e143e8383f9211e48ddaf948bb8
#
_cell.length_a   1.000
_cell.length_b   1.000
_cell.length_c   1.000
_cell.angle_alpha   90.00
_cell.angle_beta   90.00
_cell.angle_gamma   90.00
#
_symmetry.space_group_name_H-M   'P 1'
#
loop_
_entity.id
_entity.type
_entity.pdbx_description
1 polymer ?
#
loop_
_entity_poly.entity_id
_entity_poly.type
_entity_poly.pdbx_seq_one_letter_code
_entity_poly.pdbx_strand_id
1 'polypeptide(L)'
;MSFKLIKSLDDSEWNKFVLSSPQGNLFCKTEFLEASKQSYDAYFVKKNELILLGVLIIKNTSEISITVPYIYQGLLFSEYIESLSLHKKCKVSLETVEFLLREMEALYETISLSLHHSFNDLRGIQWHNYDDKNCPQANLKLNYTG
;
A
#
# COMPACT_ATOMS: atom_id res chain seq x y z
N MET A 1 22.65 2.46 1.46
CA MET A 1 21.31 3.06 1.70
C MET A 1 20.25 2.11 1.18
N SER A 2 19.71 1.30 2.07
CA SER A 2 18.78 0.23 1.68
C SER A 2 17.37 0.53 2.17
N PHE A 3 16.40 0.19 1.36
CA PHE A 3 15.02 0.05 1.79
C PHE A 3 14.86 -1.16 2.71
N LYS A 4 13.93 -1.08 3.63
CA LYS A 4 13.53 -2.19 4.50
C LYS A 4 12.02 -2.29 4.55
N LEU A 5 11.51 -3.52 4.49
CA LEU A 5 10.10 -3.82 4.75
C LEU A 5 9.98 -4.33 6.18
N ILE A 6 9.17 -3.67 6.99
CA ILE A 6 8.99 -3.99 8.40
C ILE A 6 7.51 -4.18 8.69
N LYS A 7 7.14 -5.32 9.24
CA LYS A 7 5.76 -5.58 9.67
C LYS A 7 5.42 -4.69 10.87
N SER A 8 4.30 -4.01 10.79
CA SER A 8 3.78 -3.22 11.91
C SER A 8 3.13 -4.17 12.93
N LEU A 9 3.65 -4.15 14.16
CA LEU A 9 3.13 -4.94 15.27
C LEU A 9 2.45 -4.05 16.33
N ASP A 10 2.52 -2.74 16.18
CA ASP A 10 1.96 -1.76 17.09
C ASP A 10 0.82 -1.00 16.40
N ASP A 11 -0.41 -1.25 16.84
CA ASP A 11 -1.61 -0.60 16.32
C ASP A 11 -1.57 0.93 16.54
N SER A 12 -0.98 1.39 17.62
CA SER A 12 -0.85 2.82 17.90
C SER A 12 0.07 3.50 16.89
N GLU A 13 1.21 2.91 16.58
CA GLU A 13 2.13 3.42 15.55
C GLU A 13 1.46 3.45 14.18
N TRP A 14 0.77 2.37 13.82
CA TRP A 14 0.04 2.27 12.57
C TRP A 14 -1.06 3.34 12.44
N ASN A 15 -1.92 3.46 13.44
CA ASN A 15 -3.03 4.43 13.43
C ASN A 15 -2.52 5.87 13.40
N LYS A 16 -1.43 6.16 14.09
CA LYS A 16 -0.78 7.47 14.02
C LYS A 16 -0.27 7.78 12.61
N PHE A 17 0.32 6.80 11.95
CA PHE A 17 0.76 6.92 10.57
C PHE A 17 -0.43 7.14 9.62
N VAL A 18 -1.52 6.40 9.77
CA VAL A 18 -2.75 6.57 8.99
C VAL A 18 -3.30 7.99 9.11
N LEU A 19 -3.31 8.55 10.32
CA LEU A 19 -3.78 9.92 10.54
C LEU A 19 -2.91 10.97 9.83
N SER A 20 -1.61 10.74 9.71
CA SER A 20 -0.68 11.67 9.08
C SER A 20 -0.58 11.52 7.57
N SER A 21 -0.96 10.37 7.03
CA SER A 21 -0.87 10.10 5.59
C SER A 21 -1.94 10.84 4.80
N PRO A 22 -1.60 11.44 3.64
CA PRO A 22 -2.58 12.04 2.73
C PRO A 22 -3.63 11.05 2.21
N GLN A 23 -3.28 9.76 2.10
CA GLN A 23 -4.20 8.69 1.72
C GLN A 23 -4.89 8.04 2.93
N GLY A 24 -4.58 8.48 4.15
CA GLY A 24 -5.16 7.95 5.37
C GLY A 24 -6.67 8.14 5.43
N ASN A 25 -7.38 7.11 5.86
CA ASN A 25 -8.83 7.11 5.97
C ASN A 25 -9.31 6.10 7.00
N LEU A 26 -10.61 6.14 7.30
CA LEU A 26 -11.23 5.26 8.30
C LEU A 26 -10.99 3.77 8.01
N PHE A 27 -11.03 3.37 6.73
CA PHE A 27 -10.92 1.96 6.33
C PHE A 27 -9.52 1.36 6.58
N CYS A 28 -8.52 2.19 6.85
CA CYS A 28 -7.16 1.77 7.16
C CYS A 28 -6.87 1.71 8.67
N LYS A 29 -7.79 2.17 9.50
CA LYS A 29 -7.61 2.14 10.97
C LYS A 29 -7.84 0.75 11.54
N THR A 30 -7.06 0.39 12.55
CA THR A 30 -7.16 -0.93 13.19
C THR A 30 -8.52 -1.19 13.81
N GLU A 31 -9.16 -0.17 14.39
CA GLU A 31 -10.50 -0.28 14.96
C GLU A 31 -11.54 -0.69 13.92
N PHE A 32 -11.47 -0.11 12.72
CA PHE A 32 -12.37 -0.50 11.62
C PHE A 32 -12.09 -1.92 11.15
N LEU A 33 -10.82 -2.29 11.01
CA LEU A 33 -10.42 -3.62 10.55
C LEU A 33 -10.85 -4.71 11.54
N GLU A 34 -10.69 -4.46 12.82
CA GLU A 34 -11.14 -5.36 13.89
C GLU A 34 -12.67 -5.48 13.94
N ALA A 35 -13.38 -4.34 13.84
CA ALA A 35 -14.84 -4.33 13.83
C ALA A 35 -15.44 -5.07 12.63
N SER A 36 -14.76 -5.01 11.48
CA SER A 36 -15.17 -5.75 10.27
C SER A 36 -14.71 -7.20 10.27
N LYS A 37 -14.03 -7.65 11.31
CA LYS A 37 -13.50 -9.02 11.47
C LYS A 37 -12.58 -9.46 10.33
N GLN A 38 -11.82 -8.51 9.80
CA GLN A 38 -10.85 -8.77 8.74
C GLN A 38 -9.51 -9.22 9.30
N SER A 39 -8.95 -10.24 8.67
CA SER A 39 -7.53 -10.58 8.87
C SER A 39 -6.70 -9.71 7.94
N TYR A 40 -5.69 -9.05 8.48
CA TYR A 40 -4.85 -8.13 7.71
C TYR A 40 -3.39 -8.18 8.16
N ASP A 41 -2.50 -7.81 7.25
CA ASP A 41 -1.10 -7.51 7.55
C ASP A 41 -0.82 -6.04 7.20
N ALA A 42 -0.12 -5.35 8.09
CA ALA A 42 0.32 -3.98 7.88
C ALA A 42 1.85 -3.94 7.89
N TYR A 43 2.42 -3.22 6.94
CA TYR A 43 3.87 -3.06 6.80
C TYR A 43 4.25 -1.60 6.60
N PHE A 44 5.48 -1.28 6.98
CA PHE A 44 6.13 -0.02 6.63
C PHE A 44 7.31 -0.28 5.70
N VAL A 45 7.43 0.51 4.67
CA VAL A 45 8.66 0.64 3.88
C VAL A 45 9.46 1.79 4.46
N LYS A 46 10.64 1.48 4.97
CA LYS A 46 11.56 2.45 5.57
C LYS A 46 12.84 2.58 4.75
N LYS A 47 13.42 3.76 4.78
CA LYS A 47 14.76 4.05 4.27
C LYS A 47 15.46 4.94 5.28
N ASN A 48 16.60 4.50 5.82
CA ASN A 48 17.33 5.24 6.87
C ASN A 48 16.42 5.60 8.07
N GLU A 49 15.65 4.64 8.57
CA GLU A 49 14.69 4.79 9.69
C GLU A 49 13.50 5.71 9.39
N LEU A 50 13.46 6.35 8.24
CA LEU A 50 12.32 7.17 7.81
C LEU A 50 11.26 6.30 7.15
N ILE A 51 10.02 6.38 7.63
CA ILE A 51 8.88 5.71 7.00
C ILE A 51 8.51 6.47 5.71
N LEU A 52 8.52 5.78 4.59
CA LEU A 52 8.13 6.32 3.29
C LEU A 52 6.71 5.91 2.89
N LEU A 53 6.34 4.67 3.20
CA LEU A 53 5.08 4.08 2.75
C LEU A 53 4.54 3.14 3.80
N GLY A 54 3.24 3.20 4.06
CA GLY A 54 2.49 2.18 4.78
C GLY A 54 1.73 1.30 3.79
N VAL A 55 1.67 0.02 4.06
CA VAL A 55 0.99 -0.97 3.22
C VAL A 55 0.03 -1.77 4.07
N LEU A 56 -1.22 -1.83 3.63
CA LEU A 56 -2.26 -2.63 4.25
C LEU A 56 -2.67 -3.74 3.28
N ILE A 57 -2.50 -4.98 3.69
CA ILE A 57 -2.89 -6.16 2.93
C ILE A 57 -4.03 -6.87 3.66
N ILE A 58 -5.19 -6.92 3.05
CA ILE A 58 -6.32 -7.69 3.58
C ILE A 58 -6.15 -9.14 3.15
N LYS A 59 -6.09 -10.03 4.13
CA LYS A 59 -6.02 -11.46 3.89
C LYS A 59 -7.43 -12.04 3.76
N ASN A 60 -7.81 -12.38 2.55
CA ASN A 60 -9.05 -13.10 2.32
C ASN A 60 -8.80 -14.59 2.15
N THR A 61 -9.39 -15.37 3.03
CA THR A 61 -9.28 -16.83 2.99
C THR A 61 -10.41 -17.50 2.20
N SER A 62 -11.46 -16.81 1.83
CA SER A 62 -12.51 -17.33 0.96
C SER A 62 -13.53 -16.26 0.62
N GLU A 63 -13.84 -16.17 -0.67
CA GLU A 63 -14.88 -15.35 -1.27
C GLU A 63 -14.83 -13.87 -0.88
N ILE A 64 -14.34 -13.09 -1.80
CA ILE A 64 -14.53 -11.64 -1.78
C ILE A 64 -16.04 -11.40 -1.83
N SER A 65 -16.64 -11.34 -0.66
CA SER A 65 -17.97 -10.77 -0.55
C SER A 65 -17.85 -9.30 -0.91
N ILE A 66 -18.33 -8.94 -2.07
CA ILE A 66 -18.38 -7.58 -2.62
C ILE A 66 -19.16 -6.62 -1.71
N THR A 67 -19.69 -7.11 -0.60
CA THR A 67 -20.59 -6.39 0.29
C THR A 67 -19.90 -5.49 1.32
N VAL A 68 -18.57 -5.55 1.46
CA VAL A 68 -17.86 -4.63 2.34
C VAL A 68 -17.06 -3.67 1.48
N PRO A 69 -17.28 -2.37 1.59
CA PRO A 69 -16.56 -1.38 0.80
C PRO A 69 -15.12 -1.26 1.29
N TYR A 70 -14.23 -2.10 0.76
CA TYR A 70 -12.79 -1.92 0.93
C TYR A 70 -12.31 -0.81 -0.01
N ILE A 71 -12.85 0.37 0.22
CA ILE A 71 -12.50 1.54 -0.54
C ILE A 71 -11.23 2.14 0.09
N TYR A 72 -10.22 2.41 -0.74
CA TYR A 72 -9.01 3.12 -0.32
C TYR A 72 -8.16 2.39 0.74
N GLN A 73 -8.08 1.09 0.66
CA GLN A 73 -7.14 0.28 1.43
C GLN A 73 -5.96 -0.13 0.56
N GLY A 74 -4.77 -0.04 1.07
CA GLY A 74 -3.59 -0.47 0.31
C GLY A 74 -2.35 0.35 0.61
N LEU A 75 -2.00 1.26 -0.28
CA LEU A 75 -0.78 2.05 -0.17
C LEU A 75 -1.05 3.45 0.41
N LEU A 76 -0.26 3.82 1.40
CA LEU A 76 -0.35 5.10 2.12
C LEU A 76 1.02 5.76 2.14
N PHE A 77 1.21 6.85 1.39
CA PHE A 77 2.46 7.60 1.44
C PHE A 77 2.59 8.39 2.73
N SER A 78 3.82 8.58 3.19
CA SER A 78 4.11 9.43 4.33
C SER A 78 4.00 10.92 3.98
N GLU A 79 3.80 11.77 4.99
CA GLU A 79 3.85 13.22 4.84
C GLU A 79 5.18 13.71 4.25
N TYR A 80 6.27 13.01 4.57
CA TYR A 80 7.58 13.35 4.03
C TYR A 80 7.58 13.33 2.51
N ILE A 81 7.02 12.30 1.87
CA ILE A 81 6.94 12.22 0.41
C ILE A 81 6.10 13.36 -0.16
N GLU A 82 5.00 13.70 0.48
CA GLU A 82 4.16 14.83 0.06
C GLU A 82 4.87 16.18 0.17
N SER A 83 5.82 16.33 1.08
CA SER A 83 6.60 17.55 1.25
C SER A 83 7.70 17.76 0.21
N LEU A 84 8.02 16.73 -0.57
CA LEU A 84 9.08 16.80 -1.59
C LEU A 84 8.66 17.60 -2.81
N SER A 85 9.65 18.18 -3.51
CA SER A 85 9.41 18.75 -4.84
C SER A 85 8.91 17.69 -5.80
N LEU A 86 8.12 18.08 -6.80
CA LEU A 86 7.46 17.14 -7.72
C LEU A 86 8.43 16.10 -8.31
N HIS A 87 9.61 16.55 -8.77
CA HIS A 87 10.62 15.66 -9.34
C HIS A 87 11.12 14.60 -8.32
N LYS A 88 11.46 15.04 -7.11
CA LYS A 88 11.91 14.15 -6.03
C LYS A 88 10.80 13.21 -5.59
N LYS A 89 9.58 13.73 -5.46
CA LYS A 89 8.40 12.95 -5.11
C LYS A 89 8.19 11.81 -6.10
N CYS A 90 8.18 12.09 -7.38
CA CYS A 90 7.99 11.07 -8.42
C CYS A 90 9.08 9.99 -8.35
N LYS A 91 10.34 10.39 -8.21
CA LYS A 91 11.46 9.45 -8.11
C LYS A 91 11.37 8.56 -6.87
N VAL A 92 11.22 9.16 -5.69
CA VAL A 92 11.18 8.42 -4.42
C VAL A 92 9.95 7.51 -4.36
N SER A 93 8.80 7.98 -4.82
CA SER A 93 7.58 7.17 -4.88
C SER A 93 7.74 5.96 -5.77
N LEU A 94 8.31 6.14 -6.97
CA LEU A 94 8.56 5.06 -7.91
C LEU A 94 9.49 3.99 -7.31
N GLU A 95 10.64 4.40 -6.80
CA GLU A 95 11.62 3.50 -6.18
C GLU A 95 11.03 2.75 -4.98
N THR A 96 10.22 3.42 -4.18
CA THR A 96 9.58 2.83 -2.99
C THR A 96 8.55 1.76 -3.39
N VAL A 97 7.72 2.04 -4.38
CA VAL A 97 6.72 1.09 -4.87
C VAL A 97 7.38 -0.10 -5.56
N GLU A 98 8.40 0.11 -6.37
CA GLU A 98 9.16 -0.98 -7.00
C GLU A 98 9.80 -1.91 -5.97
N PHE A 99 10.42 -1.35 -4.94
CA PHE A 99 10.94 -2.14 -3.83
C PHE A 99 9.84 -2.95 -3.14
N LEU A 100 8.73 -2.29 -2.80
CA LEU A 100 7.60 -2.94 -2.13
C LEU A 100 7.10 -4.15 -2.93
N LEU A 101 6.85 -3.99 -4.22
CA LEU A 101 6.28 -5.07 -5.04
C LEU A 101 7.21 -6.28 -5.12
N ARG A 102 8.51 -6.07 -5.17
CA ARG A 102 9.49 -7.16 -5.11
C ARG A 102 9.43 -7.94 -3.80
N GLU A 103 9.33 -7.22 -2.68
CA GLU A 103 9.21 -7.85 -1.36
C GLU A 103 7.86 -8.58 -1.21
N MET A 104 6.78 -8.00 -1.73
CA MET A 104 5.46 -8.61 -1.66
C MET A 104 5.36 -9.90 -2.49
N GLU A 105 6.02 -9.98 -3.65
CA GLU A 105 6.07 -11.22 -4.44
C GLU A 105 6.68 -12.39 -3.67
N ALA A 106 7.65 -12.12 -2.81
CA ALA A 106 8.28 -13.13 -1.97
C ALA A 106 7.39 -13.60 -0.81
N LEU A 107 6.44 -12.77 -0.38
CA LEU A 107 5.61 -13.02 0.81
C LEU A 107 4.21 -13.54 0.46
N TYR A 108 3.66 -13.17 -0.68
CA TYR A 108 2.28 -13.47 -1.06
C TYR A 108 2.18 -14.00 -2.48
N GLU A 109 1.33 -14.98 -2.68
CA GLU A 109 1.01 -15.50 -4.02
C GLU A 109 0.14 -14.53 -4.81
N THR A 110 -0.84 -13.94 -4.14
CA THR A 110 -1.77 -12.98 -4.74
C THR A 110 -1.97 -11.80 -3.81
N ILE A 111 -1.95 -10.59 -4.36
CA ILE A 111 -2.21 -9.35 -3.64
C ILE A 111 -3.29 -8.56 -4.36
N SER A 112 -4.25 -8.07 -3.59
CA SER A 112 -5.27 -7.14 -4.07
C SER A 112 -5.20 -5.85 -3.27
N LEU A 113 -5.07 -4.72 -3.96
CA LEU A 113 -4.99 -3.39 -3.37
C LEU A 113 -6.08 -2.51 -3.94
N SER A 114 -6.69 -1.69 -3.10
CA SER A 114 -7.68 -0.68 -3.49
C SER A 114 -7.11 0.71 -3.23
N LEU A 115 -6.53 1.30 -4.25
CA LEU A 115 -5.77 2.54 -4.13
C LEU A 115 -6.66 3.76 -3.95
N HIS A 116 -6.21 4.70 -3.12
CA HIS A 116 -6.86 5.99 -2.93
C HIS A 116 -6.87 6.80 -4.24
N HIS A 117 -7.91 7.59 -4.47
CA HIS A 117 -8.06 8.39 -5.69
C HIS A 117 -6.93 9.39 -5.93
N SER A 118 -6.23 9.82 -4.89
CA SER A 118 -5.05 10.69 -5.00
C SER A 118 -3.79 9.98 -5.49
N PHE A 119 -3.82 8.66 -5.64
CA PHE A 119 -2.70 7.86 -6.14
C PHE A 119 -2.67 7.93 -7.67
N ASN A 120 -2.06 8.97 -8.21
CA ASN A 120 -2.12 9.29 -9.64
C ASN A 120 -0.98 8.67 -10.47
N ASP A 121 0.14 8.33 -9.85
CA ASP A 121 1.29 7.75 -10.54
C ASP A 121 1.33 6.24 -10.34
N LEU A 122 0.88 5.51 -11.33
CA LEU A 122 0.80 4.04 -11.31
C LEU A 122 1.98 3.36 -11.99
N ARG A 123 3.00 4.09 -12.44
CA ARG A 123 4.12 3.53 -13.19
C ARG A 123 4.85 2.43 -12.43
N GLY A 124 5.09 2.60 -11.15
CA GLY A 124 5.74 1.58 -10.32
C GLY A 124 4.99 0.25 -10.28
N ILE A 125 3.66 0.31 -10.41
CA ILE A 125 2.81 -0.88 -10.45
C ILE A 125 2.72 -1.43 -11.87
N GLN A 126 2.44 -0.57 -12.85
CA GLN A 126 2.24 -0.97 -14.25
C GLN A 126 3.50 -1.55 -14.89
N TRP A 127 4.67 -1.02 -14.52
CA TRP A 127 5.94 -1.44 -15.11
C TRP A 127 6.60 -2.61 -14.38
N HIS A 128 6.04 -3.01 -13.26
CA HIS A 128 6.54 -4.15 -12.50
C HIS A 128 6.49 -5.42 -13.34
N ASN A 129 7.63 -6.06 -13.57
CA ASN A 129 7.79 -7.24 -14.41
C ASN A 129 7.27 -7.10 -15.85
N TYR A 130 7.20 -5.88 -16.37
CA TYR A 130 6.64 -5.62 -17.71
C TYR A 130 7.33 -6.42 -18.81
N ASP A 131 8.65 -6.56 -18.74
CA ASP A 131 9.45 -7.24 -19.75
C ASP A 131 9.55 -8.76 -19.53
N ASP A 132 9.06 -9.27 -18.41
CA ASP A 132 9.12 -10.69 -18.07
C ASP A 132 7.73 -11.30 -17.90
N LYS A 133 7.22 -11.90 -18.97
CA LYS A 133 5.91 -12.54 -18.99
C LYS A 133 5.79 -13.77 -18.08
N ASN A 134 6.90 -14.31 -17.59
CA ASN A 134 6.91 -15.45 -16.68
C ASN A 134 6.77 -15.00 -15.20
N CYS A 135 6.89 -13.72 -14.95
CA CYS A 135 6.73 -13.13 -13.62
C CYS A 135 5.32 -12.54 -13.44
N PRO A 136 4.82 -12.46 -12.19
CA PRO A 136 3.54 -11.84 -11.90
C PRO A 136 3.48 -10.39 -12.37
N GLN A 137 2.37 -10.01 -13.00
CA GLN A 137 2.11 -8.65 -13.47
C GLN A 137 0.84 -8.09 -12.81
N ALA A 138 0.79 -6.77 -12.67
CA ALA A 138 -0.37 -6.12 -12.12
C ALA A 138 -1.54 -6.10 -13.12
N ASN A 139 -2.72 -6.40 -12.61
CA ASN A 139 -3.98 -6.23 -13.33
C ASN A 139 -4.73 -5.05 -12.70
N LEU A 140 -4.95 -3.98 -13.47
CA LEU A 140 -5.58 -2.76 -13.00
C LEU A 140 -7.05 -2.73 -13.38
N LYS A 141 -7.91 -2.47 -12.40
CA LYS A 141 -9.33 -2.26 -12.59
C LYS A 141 -9.72 -0.88 -12.07
N LEU A 142 -10.37 -0.09 -12.90
CA LEU A 142 -10.93 1.19 -12.50
C LEU A 142 -12.32 0.97 -11.89
N ASN A 143 -12.53 1.56 -10.71
CA ASN A 143 -13.83 1.63 -10.07
C ASN A 143 -14.19 3.09 -9.87
N TYR A 144 -15.45 3.41 -10.10
CA TYR A 144 -15.98 4.74 -9.87
C TYR A 144 -16.80 4.73 -8.59
N THR A 145 -16.51 5.68 -7.71
CA THR A 145 -17.30 5.95 -6.50
C THR A 145 -18.13 7.19 -6.76
N GLY A 146 -19.41 6.99 -6.76
CA GLY A 146 -20.38 8.09 -6.91
C GLY A 146 -20.78 8.70 -5.59
#